data_7e5401ad0172d92918e537b11a7119b9
#
_entry.id   7e5401ad0172d92918e537b11a7119b9
#
_cell.length_a   1.000
_cell.length_b   1.000
_cell.length_c   1.000
_cell.angle_alpha   90.00
_cell.angle_beta   90.00
_cell.angle_gamma   90.00
#
_symmetry.space_group_name_H-M   'P 1'
#
loop_
_entity.id
_entity.type
_entity.pdbx_description
1 polymer ?
#
loop_
_entity_poly.entity_id
_entity_poly.type
_entity_poly.pdbx_seq_one_letter_code
_entity_poly.pdbx_strand_id
1 'polypeptide(L)'
;DAISWETPIRFVIWSWPSDRICGQLRDFRVKAVRTDVDALFLAGVLSRMPRRVPVSILAYSFGARIVTGGLHLTGGGELLGKKLGHENSGSMHPVRTVLCAGAVHQDWLYSGGKQSRACSQMNKLLVLYNSLDPLLMHYRYLEKNSRPAALGFAGLDQGRLADQSVVFHQRDVRDQVGLSHSESRYFASIELVRQLSRYLQWKKTQ
;
A
#
# COMPACT_ATOMS: atom_id res chain seq x y z
N ASP A 1 -24.06 12.44 4.91
CA ASP A 1 -23.80 12.38 6.36
C ASP A 1 -22.31 12.46 6.57
N ALA A 2 -21.82 13.49 7.29
CA ALA A 2 -20.43 13.63 7.64
C ALA A 2 -20.00 12.43 8.50
N ILE A 3 -18.88 11.82 8.16
CA ILE A 3 -18.28 10.74 8.96
C ILE A 3 -17.83 11.40 10.26
N SER A 4 -18.53 11.16 11.34
CA SER A 4 -18.11 11.64 12.65
C SER A 4 -17.02 10.72 13.18
N TRP A 5 -15.85 11.27 13.43
CA TRP A 5 -14.74 10.57 14.08
C TRP A 5 -14.88 10.77 15.59
N GLU A 6 -15.22 9.74 16.32
CA GLU A 6 -15.34 9.78 17.79
C GLU A 6 -14.00 9.97 18.51
N THR A 7 -12.90 9.78 17.81
CA THR A 7 -11.53 9.89 18.33
C THR A 7 -10.78 10.97 17.57
N PRO A 8 -10.04 11.86 18.25
CA PRO A 8 -9.19 12.84 17.58
C PRO A 8 -8.20 12.14 16.66
N ILE A 9 -8.12 12.58 15.42
CA ILE A 9 -7.18 12.05 14.43
C ILE A 9 -6.19 13.13 14.02
N ARG A 10 -4.96 12.71 13.77
CA ARG A 10 -3.97 13.49 13.05
C ARG A 10 -3.92 13.01 11.62
N PHE A 11 -4.33 13.84 10.68
CA PHE A 11 -4.27 13.55 9.26
C PHE A 11 -2.91 13.97 8.70
N VAL A 12 -2.27 13.07 7.94
CA VAL A 12 -0.97 13.31 7.31
C VAL A 12 -1.07 12.96 5.83
N ILE A 13 -0.68 13.89 4.97
CA ILE A 13 -0.52 13.64 3.53
C ILE A 13 0.95 13.37 3.27
N TRP A 14 1.25 12.16 2.76
CA TRP A 14 2.58 11.81 2.30
C TRP A 14 2.76 12.23 0.84
N SER A 15 3.46 13.34 0.63
CA SER A 15 3.84 13.81 -0.70
C SER A 15 5.23 13.31 -1.06
N TRP A 16 5.40 12.84 -2.28
CA TRP A 16 6.67 12.32 -2.80
C TRP A 16 6.90 12.84 -4.24
N PRO A 17 8.16 12.84 -4.75
CA PRO A 17 8.48 13.36 -6.08
C PRO A 17 7.84 12.53 -7.20
N SER A 18 6.59 12.85 -7.54
CA SER A 18 5.76 12.13 -8.53
C SER A 18 5.54 12.90 -9.82
N ASP A 19 6.31 13.98 -10.06
CA ASP A 19 6.22 14.79 -11.27
C ASP A 19 6.35 13.95 -12.54
N ARG A 20 5.58 14.35 -13.56
CA ARG A 20 5.57 13.64 -14.84
C ARG A 20 6.91 13.77 -15.56
N ILE A 21 7.46 12.65 -15.98
CA ILE A 21 8.68 12.57 -16.78
C ILE A 21 8.32 12.21 -18.21
N CYS A 22 9.00 12.82 -19.18
CA CYS A 22 8.77 12.52 -20.58
C CYS A 22 9.08 11.04 -20.89
N GLY A 23 8.15 10.36 -21.56
CA GLY A 23 8.22 8.94 -21.90
C GLY A 23 7.59 8.04 -20.83
N GLN A 24 6.42 7.46 -21.13
CA GLN A 24 5.60 6.71 -20.18
C GLN A 24 6.34 5.59 -19.44
N LEU A 25 7.09 4.75 -20.15
CA LEU A 25 7.88 3.67 -19.50
C LEU A 25 9.06 4.20 -18.67
N ARG A 26 9.66 5.32 -19.11
CA ARG A 26 10.70 5.99 -18.34
C ARG A 26 10.15 6.59 -17.06
N ASP A 27 9.01 7.28 -17.14
CA ASP A 27 8.29 7.85 -16.00
C ASP A 27 8.03 6.77 -14.94
N PHE A 28 7.47 5.64 -15.37
CA PHE A 28 7.19 4.50 -14.49
C PHE A 28 8.46 3.96 -13.81
N ARG A 29 9.53 3.73 -14.56
CA ARG A 29 10.79 3.18 -14.01
C ARG A 29 11.43 4.12 -13.00
N VAL A 30 11.49 5.42 -13.32
CA VAL A 30 12.08 6.41 -12.41
C VAL A 30 11.24 6.51 -11.13
N LYS A 31 9.91 6.56 -11.25
CA LYS A 31 9.01 6.58 -10.10
C LYS A 31 9.15 5.32 -9.25
N ALA A 32 9.26 4.15 -9.88
CA ALA A 32 9.48 2.89 -9.17
C ALA A 32 10.74 2.89 -8.29
N VAL A 33 11.86 3.47 -8.78
CA VAL A 33 13.08 3.61 -7.97
C VAL A 33 12.90 4.63 -6.85
N ARG A 34 12.26 5.76 -7.13
CA ARG A 34 11.99 6.79 -6.11
C ARG A 34 11.16 6.24 -4.94
N THR A 35 10.18 5.37 -5.23
CA THR A 35 9.35 4.78 -4.16
C THR A 35 10.12 3.93 -3.17
N ASP A 36 11.21 3.27 -3.58
CA ASP A 36 12.04 2.49 -2.66
C ASP A 36 12.80 3.43 -1.69
N VAL A 37 13.21 4.63 -2.15
CA VAL A 37 13.82 5.67 -1.30
C VAL A 37 12.77 6.27 -0.34
N ASP A 38 11.58 6.62 -0.86
CA ASP A 38 10.49 7.14 -0.03
C ASP A 38 10.03 6.14 1.04
N ALA A 39 10.09 4.84 0.74
CA ALA A 39 9.82 3.78 1.71
C ALA A 39 10.79 3.82 2.91
N LEU A 40 12.07 4.16 2.70
CA LEU A 40 13.04 4.36 3.79
C LEU A 40 12.64 5.53 4.69
N PHE A 41 12.20 6.65 4.10
CA PHE A 41 11.73 7.81 4.87
C PHE A 41 10.46 7.47 5.65
N LEU A 42 9.47 6.83 5.02
CA LEU A 42 8.25 6.39 5.70
C LEU A 42 8.56 5.46 6.87
N ALA A 43 9.43 4.47 6.66
CA ALA A 43 9.87 3.56 7.71
C ALA A 43 10.53 4.32 8.87
N GLY A 44 11.37 5.33 8.55
CA GLY A 44 11.99 6.20 9.55
C GLY A 44 10.99 7.02 10.36
N VAL A 45 9.89 7.48 9.74
CA VAL A 45 8.80 8.17 10.45
C VAL A 45 8.05 7.20 11.33
N LEU A 46 7.59 6.08 10.80
CA LEU A 46 6.85 5.07 11.55
C LEU A 46 7.66 4.56 12.77
N SER A 47 8.96 4.34 12.59
CA SER A 47 9.84 3.85 13.67
C SER A 47 10.03 4.83 14.84
N ARG A 48 9.78 6.12 14.62
CA ARG A 48 9.89 7.16 15.66
C ARG A 48 8.57 7.51 16.33
N MET A 49 7.46 7.00 15.84
CA MET A 49 6.15 7.20 16.46
C MET A 49 6.02 6.40 17.76
N PRO A 50 5.24 6.86 18.76
CA PRO A 50 4.97 6.08 19.95
C PRO A 50 4.24 4.77 19.62
N ARG A 51 4.76 3.63 20.05
CA ARG A 51 4.32 2.28 19.65
C ARG A 51 2.82 1.96 19.83
N ARG A 52 2.12 2.66 20.70
CA ARG A 52 0.69 2.43 20.98
C ARG A 52 -0.26 3.25 20.11
N VAL A 53 0.27 4.12 19.26
CA VAL A 53 -0.57 4.96 18.38
C VAL A 53 -1.09 4.12 17.22
N PRO A 54 -2.41 3.93 17.11
CA PRO A 54 -3.00 3.25 15.97
C PRO A 54 -2.75 4.05 14.68
N VAL A 55 -2.36 3.36 13.61
CA VAL A 55 -2.07 3.98 12.32
C VAL A 55 -3.02 3.42 11.27
N SER A 56 -3.65 4.31 10.51
CA SER A 56 -4.44 3.96 9.34
C SER A 56 -3.80 4.54 8.10
N ILE A 57 -3.52 3.70 7.13
CA ILE A 57 -2.82 4.08 5.91
C ILE A 57 -3.71 3.81 4.71
N LEU A 58 -3.93 4.85 3.90
CA LEU A 58 -4.54 4.72 2.58
C LEU A 58 -3.48 5.05 1.54
N ALA A 59 -3.20 4.09 0.67
CA ALA A 59 -2.21 4.23 -0.36
C ALA A 59 -2.81 4.02 -1.76
N TYR A 60 -2.46 4.89 -2.68
CA TYR A 60 -2.92 4.86 -4.06
C TYR A 60 -1.76 4.67 -5.03
N SER A 61 -1.95 3.81 -6.04
CA SER A 61 -0.99 3.59 -7.13
C SER A 61 0.43 3.30 -6.61
N PHE A 62 1.44 4.08 -6.96
CA PHE A 62 2.81 3.95 -6.44
C PHE A 62 2.94 4.19 -4.93
N GLY A 63 1.98 4.88 -4.30
CA GLY A 63 1.93 5.00 -2.85
C GLY A 63 1.83 3.63 -2.14
N ALA A 64 1.18 2.65 -2.78
CA ALA A 64 1.15 1.28 -2.28
C ALA A 64 2.56 0.68 -2.14
N ARG A 65 3.43 0.96 -3.12
CA ARG A 65 4.83 0.49 -3.12
C ARG A 65 5.66 1.15 -2.00
N ILE A 66 5.42 2.45 -1.74
CA ILE A 66 6.05 3.17 -0.63
C ILE A 66 5.62 2.56 0.70
N VAL A 67 4.31 2.34 0.88
CA VAL A 67 3.75 1.83 2.13
C VAL A 67 4.20 0.40 2.41
N THR A 68 4.09 -0.50 1.43
CA THR A 68 4.52 -1.89 1.62
C THR A 68 6.02 -2.00 1.84
N GLY A 69 6.83 -1.15 1.17
CA GLY A 69 8.27 -1.05 1.40
C GLY A 69 8.62 -0.51 2.79
N GLY A 70 7.93 0.54 3.25
CA GLY A 70 8.10 1.11 4.58
C GLY A 70 7.76 0.11 5.69
N LEU A 71 6.63 -0.60 5.55
CA LEU A 71 6.23 -1.65 6.49
C LEU A 71 7.17 -2.87 6.44
N HIS A 72 7.70 -3.23 5.25
CA HIS A 72 8.71 -4.27 5.14
C HIS A 72 9.97 -3.94 5.95
N LEU A 73 10.44 -2.69 5.87
CA LEU A 73 11.59 -2.22 6.64
C LEU A 73 11.32 -2.21 8.15
N THR A 74 10.13 -1.75 8.60
CA THR A 74 9.76 -1.79 10.03
C THR A 74 9.64 -3.22 10.54
N GLY A 75 9.30 -4.18 9.67
CA GLY A 75 9.32 -5.62 9.95
C GLY A 75 10.72 -6.26 9.94
N GLY A 76 11.80 -5.46 9.88
CA GLY A 76 13.19 -5.94 9.82
C GLY A 76 13.63 -6.43 8.44
N GLY A 77 12.91 -6.03 7.39
CA GLY A 77 13.31 -6.26 6.01
C GLY A 77 14.43 -5.34 5.54
N GLU A 78 14.86 -5.55 4.30
CA GLU A 78 15.93 -4.77 3.66
C GLU A 78 15.48 -4.20 2.32
N LEU A 79 15.74 -2.91 2.09
CA LEU A 79 15.56 -2.26 0.79
C LEU A 79 16.79 -1.42 0.45
N LEU A 80 17.22 -1.48 -0.80
CA LEU A 80 18.42 -0.75 -1.29
C LEU A 80 19.67 -1.01 -0.43
N GLY A 81 19.85 -2.23 0.08
CA GLY A 81 20.96 -2.59 0.97
C GLY A 81 20.87 -1.96 2.37
N LYS A 82 19.70 -1.38 2.74
CA LYS A 82 19.49 -0.71 4.03
C LYS A 82 18.46 -1.43 4.85
N LYS A 83 18.74 -1.55 6.16
CA LYS A 83 17.82 -2.03 7.20
C LYS A 83 17.63 -0.93 8.24
N LEU A 84 16.49 -0.93 8.92
CA LEU A 84 16.37 -0.14 10.15
C LEU A 84 17.25 -0.75 11.24
N GLY A 85 17.83 0.11 12.11
CA GLY A 85 18.56 -0.37 13.27
C GLY A 85 17.72 -1.26 14.17
N HIS A 86 18.34 -2.19 14.88
CA HIS A 86 17.66 -3.18 15.74
C HIS A 86 16.69 -2.57 16.76
N GLU A 87 17.00 -1.38 17.27
CA GLU A 87 16.14 -0.64 18.19
C GLU A 87 14.80 -0.22 17.59
N ASN A 88 14.73 -0.15 16.24
CA ASN A 88 13.61 0.35 15.47
C ASN A 88 12.92 -0.72 14.63
N SER A 89 13.29 -1.97 14.75
CA SER A 89 12.67 -3.10 14.04
C SER A 89 11.70 -3.88 14.94
N GLY A 90 10.65 -4.39 14.36
CA GLY A 90 9.62 -5.20 15.04
C GLY A 90 8.22 -4.63 14.91
N SER A 91 7.22 -5.37 15.41
CA SER A 91 5.82 -4.90 15.41
C SER A 91 5.68 -3.68 16.31
N MET A 92 5.34 -2.54 15.71
CA MET A 92 5.43 -1.25 16.40
C MET A 92 4.08 -0.62 16.69
N HIS A 93 3.15 -0.74 15.77
CA HIS A 93 1.86 -0.08 15.84
C HIS A 93 0.75 -1.02 15.43
N PRO A 94 -0.46 -0.84 15.96
CA PRO A 94 -1.63 -1.38 15.29
C PRO A 94 -1.79 -0.66 13.94
N VAL A 95 -1.61 -1.37 12.83
CA VAL A 95 -1.68 -0.79 11.47
C VAL A 95 -2.85 -1.38 10.70
N ARG A 96 -3.66 -0.51 10.11
CA ARG A 96 -4.65 -0.85 9.10
C ARG A 96 -4.24 -0.22 7.78
N THR A 97 -4.18 -1.02 6.74
CA THR A 97 -3.72 -0.58 5.43
C THR A 97 -4.78 -0.82 4.37
N VAL A 98 -5.01 0.18 3.55
CA VAL A 98 -5.81 0.06 2.33
C VAL A 98 -4.92 0.40 1.14
N LEU A 99 -4.84 -0.51 0.18
CA LEU A 99 -4.12 -0.34 -1.07
C LEU A 99 -5.12 -0.23 -2.21
N CYS A 100 -5.22 0.96 -2.82
CA CYS A 100 -6.07 1.23 -3.98
C CYS A 100 -5.22 1.30 -5.24
N ALA A 101 -5.59 0.57 -6.30
CA ALA A 101 -4.88 0.55 -7.58
C ALA A 101 -3.35 0.39 -7.44
N GLY A 102 -2.90 -0.47 -6.53
CA GLY A 102 -1.50 -0.55 -6.11
C GLY A 102 -0.54 -0.89 -7.25
N ALA A 103 0.38 0.05 -7.58
CA ALA A 103 1.45 -0.14 -8.56
C ALA A 103 2.67 -0.80 -7.89
N VAL A 104 2.47 -1.98 -7.33
CA VAL A 104 3.47 -2.83 -6.69
C VAL A 104 3.35 -4.23 -7.29
N HIS A 105 4.43 -4.99 -7.36
CA HIS A 105 4.37 -6.36 -7.87
C HIS A 105 3.47 -7.21 -6.98
N GLN A 106 2.61 -7.99 -7.59
CA GLN A 106 1.68 -8.88 -6.90
C GLN A 106 2.38 -9.84 -5.93
N ASP A 107 3.54 -10.37 -6.33
CA ASP A 107 4.30 -11.38 -5.60
C ASP A 107 5.21 -10.82 -4.49
N TRP A 108 5.36 -9.49 -4.38
CA TRP A 108 6.25 -8.92 -3.37
C TRP A 108 5.80 -9.12 -1.93
N LEU A 109 4.50 -9.31 -1.72
CA LEU A 109 3.92 -9.59 -0.40
C LEU A 109 3.84 -11.09 -0.07
N TYR A 110 4.18 -11.95 -1.03
CA TYR A 110 4.21 -13.38 -0.82
C TYR A 110 5.45 -13.84 -0.06
N SER A 111 5.43 -15.07 0.44
CA SER A 111 6.59 -15.67 1.09
C SER A 111 7.81 -15.65 0.14
N GLY A 112 8.94 -15.13 0.62
CA GLY A 112 10.15 -14.93 -0.19
C GLY A 112 10.12 -13.71 -1.11
N GLY A 113 9.00 -12.97 -1.20
CA GLY A 113 8.89 -11.77 -2.01
C GLY A 113 9.69 -10.58 -1.46
N LYS A 114 9.98 -9.61 -2.34
CA LYS A 114 10.83 -8.44 -2.03
C LYS A 114 10.37 -7.64 -0.80
N GLN A 115 9.05 -7.60 -0.54
CA GLN A 115 8.44 -6.86 0.57
C GLN A 115 7.63 -7.77 1.50
N SER A 116 8.01 -9.05 1.59
CA SER A 116 7.29 -10.10 2.32
C SER A 116 7.02 -9.78 3.79
N ARG A 117 7.92 -9.05 4.47
CA ARG A 117 7.74 -8.67 5.87
C ARG A 117 6.70 -7.59 6.12
N ALA A 118 6.14 -6.97 5.06
CA ALA A 118 5.13 -5.93 5.22
C ALA A 118 3.86 -6.44 5.89
N CYS A 119 3.41 -7.65 5.55
CA CYS A 119 2.18 -8.22 6.10
C CYS A 119 2.24 -8.42 7.61
N SER A 120 3.40 -8.79 8.17
CA SER A 120 3.59 -8.96 9.62
C SER A 120 3.45 -7.66 10.43
N GLN A 121 3.46 -6.52 9.74
CA GLN A 121 3.29 -5.20 10.35
C GLN A 121 1.85 -4.68 10.22
N MET A 122 0.94 -5.45 9.62
CA MET A 122 -0.44 -5.04 9.39
C MET A 122 -1.41 -5.90 10.21
N ASN A 123 -2.29 -5.26 10.99
CA ASN A 123 -3.43 -5.96 11.59
C ASN A 123 -4.51 -6.26 10.55
N LYS A 124 -4.71 -5.31 9.61
CA LYS A 124 -5.69 -5.45 8.53
C LYS A 124 -5.14 -4.92 7.22
N LEU A 125 -5.40 -5.65 6.15
CA LEU A 125 -5.08 -5.27 4.78
C LEU A 125 -6.33 -5.37 3.91
N LEU A 126 -6.73 -4.25 3.31
CA LEU A 126 -7.74 -4.20 2.24
C LEU A 126 -7.07 -3.84 0.93
N VAL A 127 -7.30 -4.64 -0.10
CA VAL A 127 -6.86 -4.37 -1.46
C VAL A 127 -8.07 -4.07 -2.34
N LEU A 128 -8.12 -2.86 -2.89
CA LEU A 128 -9.05 -2.51 -3.95
C LEU A 128 -8.29 -2.53 -5.27
N TYR A 129 -8.53 -3.56 -6.07
CA TYR A 129 -7.92 -3.71 -7.37
C TYR A 129 -8.96 -3.55 -8.49
N ASN A 130 -8.53 -3.12 -9.67
CA ASN A 130 -9.38 -2.95 -10.83
C ASN A 130 -8.82 -3.78 -11.99
N SER A 131 -9.46 -4.90 -12.30
CA SER A 131 -9.05 -5.80 -13.38
C SER A 131 -9.27 -5.21 -14.79
N LEU A 132 -9.85 -4.01 -14.89
CA LEU A 132 -9.99 -3.22 -16.13
C LEU A 132 -9.06 -2.00 -16.17
N ASP A 133 -8.14 -1.84 -15.21
CA ASP A 133 -7.23 -0.69 -15.15
C ASP A 133 -6.25 -0.69 -16.34
N PRO A 134 -6.38 0.27 -17.29
CA PRO A 134 -5.58 0.27 -18.52
C PRO A 134 -4.11 0.61 -18.26
N LEU A 135 -3.79 1.34 -17.18
CA LEU A 135 -2.42 1.69 -16.82
C LEU A 135 -1.72 0.48 -16.18
N LEU A 136 -2.38 -0.15 -15.21
CA LEU A 136 -1.81 -1.29 -14.47
C LEU A 136 -1.77 -2.58 -15.30
N MET A 137 -2.61 -2.71 -16.32
CA MET A 137 -2.51 -3.78 -17.32
C MET A 137 -1.13 -3.78 -18.01
N HIS A 138 -0.56 -2.58 -18.23
CA HIS A 138 0.76 -2.41 -18.84
C HIS A 138 1.92 -2.47 -17.85
N TYR A 139 1.65 -2.62 -16.56
CA TYR A 139 2.67 -2.71 -15.49
C TYR A 139 3.71 -3.79 -15.76
N ARG A 140 3.32 -4.89 -16.42
CA ARG A 140 4.20 -5.99 -16.83
C ARG A 140 5.40 -5.59 -17.69
N TYR A 141 5.36 -4.41 -18.31
CA TYR A 141 6.47 -3.91 -19.15
C TYR A 141 7.51 -3.09 -18.37
N LEU A 142 7.32 -2.92 -17.06
CA LEU A 142 8.32 -2.28 -16.20
C LEU A 142 9.63 -3.08 -16.19
N GLU A 143 9.51 -4.39 -16.12
CA GLU A 143 10.65 -5.31 -16.13
C GLU A 143 10.60 -6.20 -17.37
N LYS A 144 11.74 -6.28 -18.07
CA LYS A 144 11.82 -7.03 -19.34
C LYS A 144 11.68 -8.53 -19.14
N ASN A 145 12.22 -9.06 -18.05
CA ASN A 145 12.39 -10.51 -17.86
C ASN A 145 11.28 -11.15 -17.03
N SER A 146 10.77 -10.48 -15.98
CA SER A 146 9.81 -11.08 -15.05
C SER A 146 8.35 -10.82 -15.41
N ARG A 147 8.06 -9.76 -16.18
CA ARG A 147 6.71 -9.35 -16.57
C ARG A 147 5.69 -9.42 -15.41
N PRO A 148 5.95 -8.78 -14.28
CA PRO A 148 5.12 -8.92 -13.10
C PRO A 148 3.72 -8.34 -13.32
N ALA A 149 2.72 -8.93 -12.69
CA ALA A 149 1.41 -8.31 -12.57
C ALA A 149 1.42 -7.26 -11.47
N ALA A 150 0.69 -6.15 -11.67
CA ALA A 150 0.44 -5.20 -10.59
C ALA A 150 -0.59 -5.76 -9.62
N LEU A 151 -0.36 -5.60 -8.32
CA LEU A 151 -1.31 -5.92 -7.27
C LEU A 151 -2.67 -5.24 -7.51
N GLY A 152 -2.67 -3.97 -7.89
CA GLY A 152 -3.87 -3.20 -8.17
C GLY A 152 -4.62 -3.58 -9.44
N PHE A 153 -4.07 -4.51 -10.26
CA PHE A 153 -4.73 -5.08 -11.43
C PHE A 153 -5.20 -6.52 -11.19
N ALA A 154 -4.35 -7.34 -10.55
CA ALA A 154 -4.57 -8.78 -10.42
C ALA A 154 -5.08 -9.22 -9.04
N GLY A 155 -5.06 -8.32 -8.03
CA GLY A 155 -5.31 -8.70 -6.65
C GLY A 155 -4.17 -9.54 -6.04
N LEU A 156 -4.44 -10.22 -4.94
CA LEU A 156 -3.51 -11.09 -4.22
C LEU A 156 -4.10 -12.50 -4.06
N ASP A 157 -3.23 -13.49 -4.05
CA ASP A 157 -3.56 -14.83 -3.56
C ASP A 157 -3.33 -14.88 -2.04
N GLN A 158 -4.40 -14.97 -1.26
CA GLN A 158 -4.33 -14.99 0.21
C GLN A 158 -3.47 -16.14 0.72
N GLY A 159 -3.56 -17.34 0.10
CA GLY A 159 -2.80 -18.52 0.51
C GLY A 159 -1.28 -18.36 0.36
N ARG A 160 -0.82 -17.39 -0.42
CA ARG A 160 0.59 -17.11 -0.67
C ARG A 160 1.17 -15.95 0.14
N LEU A 161 0.33 -15.21 0.89
CA LEU A 161 0.81 -14.11 1.73
C LEU A 161 1.88 -14.60 2.70
N ALA A 162 2.91 -13.79 2.89
CA ALA A 162 4.03 -14.13 3.76
C ALA A 162 3.64 -14.25 5.24
N ASP A 163 2.61 -13.54 5.65
CA ASP A 163 2.03 -13.64 6.99
C ASP A 163 0.52 -13.84 6.90
N GLN A 164 0.05 -14.96 7.42
CA GLN A 164 -1.36 -15.34 7.43
C GLN A 164 -2.15 -14.77 8.62
N SER A 165 -1.48 -14.11 9.57
CA SER A 165 -2.13 -13.49 10.73
C SER A 165 -2.83 -12.18 10.38
N VAL A 166 -2.47 -11.56 9.25
CA VAL A 166 -3.13 -10.34 8.76
C VAL A 166 -4.58 -10.62 8.37
N VAL A 167 -5.52 -9.83 8.89
CA VAL A 167 -6.92 -9.88 8.44
C VAL A 167 -6.99 -9.28 7.03
N PHE A 168 -7.04 -10.15 6.04
CA PHE A 168 -6.98 -9.79 4.63
C PHE A 168 -8.37 -9.75 3.99
N HIS A 169 -8.64 -8.68 3.24
CA HIS A 169 -9.78 -8.54 2.36
C HIS A 169 -9.34 -7.95 1.03
N GLN A 170 -10.02 -8.33 -0.03
CA GLN A 170 -9.83 -7.70 -1.34
C GLN A 170 -11.14 -7.60 -2.11
N ARG A 171 -11.20 -6.66 -3.03
CA ARG A 171 -12.35 -6.44 -3.90
C ARG A 171 -11.90 -5.97 -5.28
N ASP A 172 -12.44 -6.60 -6.33
CA ASP A 172 -12.39 -6.06 -7.67
C ASP A 172 -13.44 -4.93 -7.78
N VAL A 173 -12.97 -3.74 -8.08
CA VAL A 173 -13.81 -2.53 -8.17
C VAL A 173 -14.07 -2.10 -9.61
N ARG A 174 -13.89 -3.03 -10.57
CA ARG A 174 -14.09 -2.76 -12.00
C ARG A 174 -15.47 -2.17 -12.33
N ASP A 175 -16.50 -2.61 -11.63
CA ASP A 175 -17.88 -2.15 -11.88
C ASP A 175 -18.12 -0.72 -11.38
N GLN A 176 -17.35 -0.27 -10.37
CA GLN A 176 -17.42 1.09 -9.82
C GLN A 176 -16.48 2.06 -10.52
N VAL A 177 -15.29 1.58 -10.93
CA VAL A 177 -14.20 2.43 -11.46
C VAL A 177 -14.15 2.40 -12.98
N GLY A 178 -14.46 1.24 -13.59
CA GLY A 178 -14.42 1.04 -15.04
C GLY A 178 -13.00 1.07 -15.62
N LEU A 179 -12.90 1.42 -16.90
CA LEU A 179 -11.63 1.55 -17.63
C LEU A 179 -10.87 2.81 -17.22
N SER A 180 -10.45 2.90 -15.98
CA SER A 180 -9.79 4.10 -15.45
C SER A 180 -8.75 3.75 -14.39
N HIS A 181 -7.65 4.55 -14.39
CA HIS A 181 -6.67 4.60 -13.29
C HIS A 181 -6.80 5.92 -12.50
N SER A 182 -7.91 6.61 -12.57
CA SER A 182 -8.07 7.89 -11.86
C SER A 182 -8.53 7.67 -10.43
N GLU A 183 -7.81 8.25 -9.46
CA GLU A 183 -8.19 8.21 -8.04
C GLU A 183 -9.59 8.78 -7.80
N SER A 184 -9.98 9.83 -8.57
CA SER A 184 -11.30 10.44 -8.47
C SER A 184 -12.44 9.44 -8.70
N ARG A 185 -12.24 8.41 -9.53
CA ARG A 185 -13.23 7.35 -9.73
C ARG A 185 -13.41 6.48 -8.49
N TYR A 186 -12.33 6.16 -7.79
CA TYR A 186 -12.41 5.41 -6.53
C TYR A 186 -13.14 6.20 -5.45
N PHE A 187 -12.87 7.50 -5.34
CA PHE A 187 -13.47 8.35 -4.30
C PHE A 187 -14.84 8.95 -4.69
N ALA A 188 -15.25 8.89 -5.96
CA ALA A 188 -16.60 9.24 -6.38
C ALA A 188 -17.65 8.20 -5.96
N SER A 189 -17.25 6.95 -5.74
CA SER A 189 -18.17 5.90 -5.29
C SER A 189 -18.43 6.01 -3.80
N ILE A 190 -19.67 6.40 -3.42
CA ILE A 190 -20.09 6.47 -2.02
C ILE A 190 -19.91 5.11 -1.32
N GLU A 191 -20.15 4.01 -2.03
CA GLU A 191 -20.00 2.66 -1.50
C GLU A 191 -18.54 2.39 -1.12
N LEU A 192 -17.59 2.70 -2.03
CA LEU A 192 -16.16 2.53 -1.77
C LEU A 192 -15.69 3.42 -0.63
N VAL A 193 -16.10 4.69 -0.61
CA VAL A 193 -15.74 5.62 0.47
C VAL A 193 -16.26 5.12 1.82
N ARG A 194 -17.48 4.61 1.90
CA ARG A 194 -18.02 4.01 3.13
C ARG A 194 -17.23 2.77 3.56
N GLN A 195 -16.82 1.90 2.61
CA GLN A 195 -16.00 0.73 2.89
C GLN A 195 -14.64 1.16 3.42
N LEU A 196 -13.96 2.10 2.76
CA LEU A 196 -12.69 2.66 3.19
C LEU A 196 -12.77 3.24 4.61
N SER A 197 -13.77 4.06 4.88
CA SER A 197 -13.96 4.69 6.18
C SER A 197 -14.11 3.65 7.30
N ARG A 198 -14.98 2.67 7.11
CA ARG A 198 -15.19 1.59 8.10
C ARG A 198 -13.93 0.77 8.34
N TYR A 199 -13.13 0.59 7.29
CA TYR A 199 -11.91 -0.21 7.38
C TYR A 199 -10.79 0.53 8.11
N LEU A 200 -10.65 1.82 7.89
CA LEU A 200 -9.61 2.67 8.47
C LEU A 200 -9.93 3.14 9.90
N GLN A 201 -11.20 3.18 10.29
CA GLN A 201 -11.60 3.63 11.62
C GLN A 201 -11.23 2.63 12.71
N TRP A 202 -10.63 3.12 13.79
CA TRP A 202 -10.42 2.38 15.03
C TRP A 202 -11.61 2.60 15.96
N LYS A 203 -12.25 1.51 16.40
CA LYS A 203 -13.29 1.61 17.45
C LYS A 203 -12.58 1.89 18.79
N LYS A 204 -13.17 2.74 19.64
CA LYS A 204 -12.76 2.82 21.04
C LYS A 204 -12.88 1.41 21.64
N THR A 205 -11.82 0.87 22.18
CA THR A 205 -11.90 -0.28 23.09
C THR A 205 -12.60 0.25 24.33
N GLN A 206 -13.81 -0.28 24.63
CA GLN A 206 -14.50 -0.04 25.89
C GLN A 206 -13.71 -0.61 27.04
#